data_d69d9db53f89fe416fff55670c0b6ea3
#
_entry.id   d69d9db53f89fe416fff55670c0b6ea3
#
_cell.length_a   1.000
_cell.length_b   1.000
_cell.length_c   1.000
_cell.angle_alpha   90.00
_cell.angle_beta   90.00
_cell.angle_gamma   90.00
#
_symmetry.space_group_name_H-M   'P 1'
#
loop_
_entity.id
_entity.type
_entity.pdbx_description
1 polymer ?
#
loop_
_entity_poly.entity_id
_entity_poly.type
_entity_poly.pdbx_seq_one_letter_code
_entity_poly.pdbx_strand_id
1 'polypeptide(L)'
;MKIVIINGSARKGNTLTAINTFIKGAAEHNEIEMISPDKLHIAPCKGCKACQCHKGCVDQDDTNPTIDKIAAADMILFATPVYWWGMTAQLKLVIDKCYCRGLQLKGKKVGIIVTGGAPVDNVQYELIRKQFECMAGYLSWEVLFFKTYLQMLRMNLKRIQKLWKNWKKLGQDVK
;
A
#
# COMPACT_ATOMS: atom_id res chain seq x y z
N MET A 1 -16.61 4.49 -2.96
CA MET A 1 -15.94 3.86 -1.79
C MET A 1 -14.94 4.82 -1.16
N LYS A 2 -14.59 4.60 0.11
CA LYS A 2 -13.45 5.26 0.76
C LYS A 2 -12.18 4.43 0.53
N ILE A 3 -11.20 5.02 -0.15
CA ILE A 3 -9.91 4.37 -0.46
C ILE A 3 -8.82 5.05 0.36
N VAL A 4 -8.09 4.27 1.16
CA VAL A 4 -6.89 4.75 1.84
C VAL A 4 -5.67 4.19 1.12
N ILE A 5 -4.76 5.09 0.72
CA ILE A 5 -3.51 4.75 0.03
C ILE A 5 -2.35 4.92 1.01
N ILE A 6 -1.57 3.87 1.22
CA ILE A 6 -0.35 3.93 2.02
C ILE A 6 0.85 4.08 1.07
N ASN A 7 1.42 5.27 1.03
CA ASN A 7 2.60 5.56 0.23
C ASN A 7 3.88 5.22 1.00
N GLY A 8 4.44 4.04 0.78
CA GLY A 8 5.68 3.57 1.39
C GLY A 8 6.96 4.23 0.85
N SER A 9 6.85 5.26 0.00
CA SER A 9 8.01 5.95 -0.56
C SER A 9 8.16 7.37 0.00
N ALA A 10 9.27 7.66 0.65
CA ALA A 10 9.62 9.03 1.06
C ALA A 10 10.03 9.92 -0.14
N ARG A 11 10.37 9.32 -1.29
CA ARG A 11 10.82 10.07 -2.48
C ARG A 11 9.65 10.41 -3.40
N LYS A 12 9.73 11.57 -4.05
CA LYS A 12 8.85 11.96 -5.16
C LYS A 12 9.28 11.24 -6.45
N GLY A 13 9.13 9.90 -6.47
CA GLY A 13 9.60 9.04 -7.56
C GLY A 13 8.49 8.20 -8.20
N ASN A 14 8.88 7.06 -8.78
CA ASN A 14 7.98 6.20 -9.56
C ASN A 14 6.78 5.68 -8.76
N THR A 15 6.95 5.37 -7.47
CA THR A 15 5.85 4.93 -6.61
C THR A 15 4.78 6.01 -6.51
N LEU A 16 5.18 7.25 -6.17
CA LEU A 16 4.24 8.37 -6.09
C LEU A 16 3.59 8.67 -7.44
N THR A 17 4.34 8.54 -8.54
CA THR A 17 3.80 8.74 -9.89
C THR A 17 2.75 7.67 -10.22
N ALA A 18 2.98 6.41 -9.86
CA ALA A 18 2.00 5.33 -10.03
C ALA A 18 0.73 5.58 -9.20
N ILE A 19 0.89 5.98 -7.93
CA ILE A 19 -0.22 6.38 -7.05
C ILE A 19 -1.03 7.51 -7.68
N ASN A 20 -0.39 8.61 -8.09
CA ASN A 20 -1.08 9.76 -8.68
C ASN A 20 -1.83 9.40 -9.96
N THR A 21 -1.32 8.45 -10.74
CA THR A 21 -2.00 7.97 -11.94
C THR A 21 -3.22 7.12 -11.60
N PHE A 22 -3.12 6.27 -10.58
CA PHE A 22 -4.28 5.55 -10.03
C PHE A 22 -5.35 6.53 -9.52
N ILE A 23 -4.95 7.52 -8.73
CA ILE A 23 -5.87 8.56 -8.21
C ILE A 23 -6.62 9.26 -9.35
N LYS A 24 -5.94 9.64 -10.44
CA LYS A 24 -6.58 10.26 -11.62
C LYS A 24 -7.67 9.40 -12.26
N GLY A 25 -7.60 8.08 -12.10
CA GLY A 25 -8.64 7.17 -12.58
C GLY A 25 -9.75 6.95 -11.57
N ALA A 26 -9.41 6.87 -10.29
CA ALA A 26 -10.32 6.45 -9.22
C ALA A 26 -11.11 7.62 -8.58
N ALA A 27 -10.59 8.85 -8.63
CA ALA A 27 -11.14 9.99 -7.87
C ALA A 27 -12.55 10.43 -8.30
N GLU A 28 -12.98 10.07 -9.51
CA GLU A 28 -14.31 10.45 -10.00
C GLU A 28 -15.46 9.79 -9.20
N HIS A 29 -15.21 8.59 -8.65
CA HIS A 29 -16.24 7.79 -7.99
C HIS A 29 -15.88 7.38 -6.55
N ASN A 30 -14.75 7.84 -6.03
CA ASN A 30 -14.25 7.41 -4.73
C ASN A 30 -13.68 8.59 -3.92
N GLU A 31 -13.87 8.53 -2.61
CA GLU A 31 -13.15 9.37 -1.66
C GLU A 31 -11.75 8.76 -1.43
N ILE A 32 -10.69 9.55 -1.68
CA ILE A 32 -9.32 9.04 -1.60
C ILE A 32 -8.52 9.84 -0.58
N GLU A 33 -7.94 9.13 0.38
CA GLU A 33 -6.98 9.67 1.34
C GLU A 33 -5.63 9.00 1.15
N MET A 34 -4.54 9.78 1.05
CA MET A 34 -3.17 9.26 0.97
C MET A 34 -2.42 9.51 2.26
N ILE A 35 -1.91 8.46 2.86
CA ILE A 35 -1.05 8.45 4.04
C ILE A 35 0.39 8.22 3.60
N SER A 36 1.30 9.10 4.04
CA SER A 36 2.74 9.00 3.79
C SER A 36 3.47 8.78 5.13
N PRO A 37 3.82 7.53 5.48
CA PRO A 37 4.38 7.19 6.79
C PRO A 37 5.70 7.90 7.12
N ASP A 38 6.45 8.32 6.09
CA ASP A 38 7.68 9.11 6.26
C ASP A 38 7.46 10.48 6.92
N LYS A 39 6.21 10.95 6.96
CA LYS A 39 5.81 12.23 7.56
C LYS A 39 5.14 12.06 8.93
N LEU A 40 5.05 10.85 9.42
CA LEU A 40 4.36 10.50 10.65
C LEU A 40 5.36 9.99 11.69
N HIS A 41 5.04 10.26 12.93
CA HIS A 41 5.80 9.73 14.05
C HIS A 41 5.15 8.42 14.52
N ILE A 42 5.58 7.29 13.93
CA ILE A 42 5.09 5.95 14.25
C ILE A 42 6.28 5.11 14.74
N ALA A 43 6.27 4.73 16.00
CA ALA A 43 7.29 3.84 16.57
C ALA A 43 7.12 2.39 16.09
N PRO A 44 8.20 1.60 15.98
CA PRO A 44 8.10 0.18 15.67
C PRO A 44 7.21 -0.58 16.65
N CYS A 45 6.44 -1.56 16.14
CA CYS A 45 5.64 -2.43 17.00
C CYS A 45 6.54 -3.27 17.90
N LYS A 46 6.32 -3.21 19.22
CA LYS A 46 7.10 -3.94 20.24
C LYS A 46 6.55 -5.34 20.52
N GLY A 47 5.44 -5.73 19.89
CA GLY A 47 4.80 -7.03 20.12
C GLY A 47 4.21 -7.20 21.53
N CYS A 48 3.92 -6.12 22.25
CA CYS A 48 3.46 -6.14 23.64
C CYS A 48 2.07 -6.74 23.84
N LYS A 49 1.29 -6.95 22.77
CA LYS A 49 -0.07 -7.50 22.76
C LYS A 49 -1.13 -6.72 23.57
N ALA A 50 -0.80 -5.59 24.16
CA ALA A 50 -1.74 -4.78 24.95
C ALA A 50 -2.97 -4.33 24.14
N CYS A 51 -2.84 -4.15 22.82
CA CYS A 51 -3.92 -3.79 21.90
C CYS A 51 -4.96 -4.90 21.68
N GLN A 52 -4.62 -6.17 21.93
CA GLN A 52 -5.53 -7.33 21.75
C GLN A 52 -6.24 -7.34 20.38
N CYS A 53 -5.59 -6.91 19.31
CA CYS A 53 -6.09 -6.80 17.93
C CYS A 53 -7.24 -5.80 17.70
N HIS A 54 -7.74 -5.08 18.72
CA HIS A 54 -8.91 -4.19 18.54
C HIS A 54 -8.93 -2.95 19.45
N LYS A 55 -8.20 -2.95 20.58
CA LYS A 55 -8.25 -1.86 21.57
C LYS A 55 -7.43 -0.62 21.18
N GLY A 56 -6.63 -0.72 20.12
CA GLY A 56 -5.69 0.31 19.73
C GLY A 56 -4.30 0.12 20.35
N CYS A 57 -3.32 0.78 19.74
CA CYS A 57 -1.95 0.78 20.24
C CYS A 57 -1.85 1.59 21.53
N VAL A 58 -0.99 1.15 22.44
CA VAL A 58 -0.70 1.87 23.69
C VAL A 58 0.31 3.01 23.50
N ASP A 59 1.05 3.01 22.39
CA ASP A 59 1.99 4.08 22.07
C ASP A 59 1.23 5.38 21.81
N GLN A 60 1.70 6.48 22.38
CA GLN A 60 1.13 7.84 22.25
C GLN A 60 1.81 8.55 21.07
N ASP A 61 1.59 8.03 19.86
CA ASP A 61 2.13 8.52 18.61
C ASP A 61 1.06 8.54 17.50
N ASP A 62 1.45 8.74 16.23
CA ASP A 62 0.51 8.78 15.11
C ASP A 62 -0.07 7.41 14.73
N THR A 63 0.19 6.34 15.50
CA THR A 63 -0.30 4.98 15.22
C THR A 63 -1.82 4.91 15.18
N ASN A 64 -2.49 5.27 16.29
CA ASN A 64 -3.94 5.11 16.39
C ASN A 64 -4.69 5.93 15.34
N PRO A 65 -4.44 7.25 15.16
CA PRO A 65 -5.09 8.03 14.13
C PRO A 65 -4.88 7.46 12.71
N THR A 66 -3.68 6.92 12.44
CA THR A 66 -3.35 6.33 11.13
C THR A 66 -4.10 5.02 10.91
N ILE A 67 -4.07 4.10 11.87
CA ILE A 67 -4.68 2.79 11.70
C ILE A 67 -6.21 2.87 11.75
N ASP A 68 -6.78 3.82 12.49
CA ASP A 68 -8.23 4.07 12.50
C ASP A 68 -8.73 4.51 11.11
N LYS A 69 -7.97 5.35 10.39
CA LYS A 69 -8.27 5.71 8.99
C LYS A 69 -8.24 4.49 8.06
N ILE A 70 -7.24 3.63 8.21
CA ILE A 70 -7.09 2.39 7.43
C ILE A 70 -8.25 1.43 7.75
N ALA A 71 -8.62 1.29 9.02
CA ALA A 71 -9.72 0.45 9.45
C ALA A 71 -11.09 0.94 8.93
N ALA A 72 -11.27 2.26 8.79
CA ALA A 72 -12.49 2.87 8.26
C ALA A 72 -12.59 2.83 6.73
N ALA A 73 -11.54 2.43 6.02
CA ALA A 73 -11.55 2.37 4.55
C ALA A 73 -12.30 1.13 4.04
N ASP A 74 -12.95 1.26 2.87
CA ASP A 74 -13.50 0.13 2.12
C ASP A 74 -12.39 -0.62 1.36
N MET A 75 -11.41 0.14 0.87
CA MET A 75 -10.26 -0.38 0.14
C MET A 75 -8.96 0.21 0.67
N ILE A 76 -7.92 -0.62 0.74
CA ILE A 76 -6.56 -0.22 1.10
C ILE A 76 -5.65 -0.42 -0.12
N LEU A 77 -4.97 0.63 -0.56
CA LEU A 77 -3.93 0.55 -1.57
C LEU A 77 -2.55 0.66 -0.92
N PHE A 78 -1.81 -0.42 -0.91
CA PHE A 78 -0.41 -0.44 -0.48
C PHE A 78 0.51 -0.15 -1.66
N ALA A 79 1.37 0.86 -1.55
CA ALA A 79 2.32 1.20 -2.58
C ALA A 79 3.74 1.29 -2.01
N THR A 80 4.69 0.56 -2.59
CA THR A 80 6.07 0.49 -2.09
C THR A 80 7.09 0.42 -3.22
N PRO A 81 8.23 1.11 -3.12
CA PRO A 81 9.40 0.70 -3.87
C PRO A 81 9.99 -0.58 -3.25
N VAL A 82 10.75 -1.33 -4.05
CA VAL A 82 11.57 -2.43 -3.52
C VAL A 82 12.84 -1.83 -2.91
N TYR A 83 13.05 -2.06 -1.61
CA TYR A 83 14.30 -1.79 -0.93
C TYR A 83 14.83 -3.10 -0.35
N TRP A 84 16.05 -3.47 -0.76
CA TRP A 84 16.73 -4.68 -0.26
C TRP A 84 15.83 -5.93 -0.29
N TRP A 85 15.28 -6.23 -1.47
CA TRP A 85 14.37 -7.37 -1.75
C TRP A 85 13.03 -7.37 -1.02
N GLY A 86 12.67 -6.31 -0.30
CA GLY A 86 11.44 -6.22 0.46
C GLY A 86 10.69 -4.91 0.24
N MET A 87 9.54 -4.79 0.90
CA MET A 87 8.86 -3.51 1.05
C MET A 87 9.69 -2.56 1.92
N THR A 88 9.44 -1.26 1.82
CA THR A 88 10.15 -0.28 2.64
C THR A 88 9.85 -0.45 4.13
N ALA A 89 10.80 -0.06 4.98
CA ALA A 89 10.62 -0.02 6.43
C ALA A 89 9.43 0.85 6.84
N GLN A 90 9.22 1.98 6.16
CA GLN A 90 8.10 2.90 6.43
C GLN A 90 6.74 2.21 6.19
N LEU A 91 6.60 1.46 5.10
CA LEU A 91 5.38 0.68 4.86
C LEU A 91 5.22 -0.42 5.90
N LYS A 92 6.31 -1.13 6.21
CA LYS A 92 6.29 -2.23 7.18
C LYS A 92 5.92 -1.76 8.58
N LEU A 93 6.35 -0.57 9.01
CA LEU A 93 5.92 0.05 10.27
C LEU A 93 4.39 0.13 10.37
N VAL A 94 3.73 0.66 9.34
CA VAL A 94 2.27 0.76 9.32
C VAL A 94 1.62 -0.62 9.32
N ILE A 95 2.12 -1.55 8.52
CA ILE A 95 1.59 -2.92 8.44
C ILE A 95 1.70 -3.62 9.81
N ASP A 96 2.83 -3.50 10.52
CA ASP A 96 2.98 -4.10 11.84
C ASP A 96 2.01 -3.48 12.87
N LYS A 97 1.79 -2.18 12.78
CA LYS A 97 0.84 -1.48 13.65
C LYS A 97 -0.64 -1.80 13.32
N CYS A 98 -0.94 -2.27 12.10
CA CYS A 98 -2.29 -2.72 11.75
C CYS A 98 -2.82 -3.82 12.69
N TYR A 99 -1.93 -4.56 13.38
CA TYR A 99 -2.35 -5.53 14.39
C TYR A 99 -3.24 -4.93 15.49
N CYS A 100 -3.08 -3.65 15.81
CA CYS A 100 -3.87 -3.00 16.87
C CYS A 100 -5.36 -2.82 16.53
N ARG A 101 -5.73 -2.99 15.26
CA ARG A 101 -7.11 -2.99 14.74
C ARG A 101 -7.36 -4.20 13.83
N GLY A 102 -6.64 -5.30 14.02
CA GLY A 102 -6.67 -6.45 13.11
C GLY A 102 -8.08 -7.00 12.85
N LEU A 103 -8.98 -6.94 13.82
CA LEU A 103 -10.36 -7.40 13.64
C LEU A 103 -11.15 -6.50 12.67
N GLN A 104 -10.91 -5.19 12.66
CA GLN A 104 -11.57 -4.23 11.77
C GLN A 104 -10.99 -4.24 10.35
N LEU A 105 -9.84 -4.89 10.16
CA LEU A 105 -9.19 -5.01 8.86
C LEU A 105 -9.63 -6.25 8.06
N LYS A 106 -10.46 -7.13 8.63
CA LYS A 106 -10.95 -8.32 7.94
C LYS A 106 -11.86 -7.97 6.76
N GLY A 107 -11.76 -8.74 5.68
CA GLY A 107 -12.63 -8.65 4.50
C GLY A 107 -12.46 -7.38 3.66
N LYS A 108 -11.40 -6.61 3.84
CA LYS A 108 -11.14 -5.39 3.06
C LYS A 108 -10.77 -5.72 1.60
N LYS A 109 -11.14 -4.83 0.68
CA LYS A 109 -10.58 -4.81 -0.66
C LYS A 109 -9.15 -4.28 -0.61
N VAL A 110 -8.22 -4.91 -1.33
CA VAL A 110 -6.80 -4.54 -1.29
C VAL A 110 -6.21 -4.46 -2.69
N GLY A 111 -5.49 -3.37 -2.96
CA GLY A 111 -4.63 -3.23 -4.12
C GLY A 111 -3.16 -3.09 -3.70
N ILE A 112 -2.25 -3.64 -4.49
CA ILE A 112 -0.81 -3.54 -4.22
C ILE A 112 -0.07 -3.02 -5.45
N ILE A 113 0.74 -1.98 -5.24
CA ILE A 113 1.66 -1.40 -6.23
C ILE A 113 3.09 -1.56 -5.73
N VAL A 114 3.93 -2.24 -6.52
CA VAL A 114 5.34 -2.42 -6.23
C VAL A 114 6.19 -1.81 -7.35
N THR A 115 7.13 -0.94 -7.01
CA THR A 115 8.05 -0.35 -7.99
C THR A 115 9.49 -0.80 -7.69
N GLY A 116 10.25 -1.16 -8.71
CA GLY A 116 11.64 -1.62 -8.52
C GLY A 116 12.50 -1.44 -9.76
N GLY A 117 13.82 -1.60 -9.60
CA GLY A 117 14.81 -1.45 -10.67
C GLY A 117 15.13 -2.74 -11.43
N ALA A 118 14.72 -3.90 -10.92
CA ALA A 118 14.96 -5.19 -11.56
C ALA A 118 13.84 -5.54 -12.56
N PRO A 119 14.07 -6.46 -13.52
CA PRO A 119 13.01 -6.99 -14.38
C PRO A 119 11.81 -7.49 -13.59
N VAL A 120 10.60 -7.44 -14.19
CA VAL A 120 9.33 -7.71 -13.48
C VAL A 120 9.15 -9.17 -13.03
N ASP A 121 9.92 -10.08 -13.56
CA ASP A 121 10.02 -11.50 -13.20
C ASP A 121 11.05 -11.78 -12.09
N ASN A 122 11.75 -10.76 -11.61
CA ASN A 122 12.74 -10.92 -10.55
C ASN A 122 12.07 -11.32 -9.23
N VAL A 123 12.71 -12.24 -8.50
CA VAL A 123 12.25 -12.82 -7.25
C VAL A 123 11.85 -11.80 -6.17
N GLN A 124 12.44 -10.60 -6.19
CA GLN A 124 12.10 -9.53 -5.22
C GLN A 124 10.60 -9.19 -5.23
N TYR A 125 9.94 -9.24 -6.39
CA TYR A 125 8.52 -8.95 -6.50
C TYR A 125 7.67 -10.12 -5.98
N GLU A 126 8.12 -11.34 -6.21
CA GLU A 126 7.46 -12.52 -5.70
C GLU A 126 7.54 -12.59 -4.17
N LEU A 127 8.68 -12.27 -3.56
CA LEU A 127 8.83 -12.21 -2.12
C LEU A 127 7.83 -11.23 -1.48
N ILE A 128 7.67 -10.05 -2.06
CA ILE A 128 6.67 -9.07 -1.58
C ILE A 128 5.26 -9.60 -1.82
N ARG A 129 4.98 -10.20 -2.98
CA ARG A 129 3.67 -10.80 -3.29
C ARG A 129 3.28 -11.84 -2.25
N LYS A 130 4.18 -12.77 -1.93
CA LYS A 130 3.95 -13.81 -0.91
C LYS A 130 3.60 -13.24 0.45
N GLN A 131 4.25 -12.16 0.88
CA GLN A 131 3.90 -11.50 2.15
C GLN A 131 2.46 -10.99 2.13
N PHE A 132 2.03 -10.32 1.04
CA PHE A 132 0.64 -9.85 0.91
C PHE A 132 -0.37 -10.99 0.78
N GLU A 133 -0.04 -12.07 0.07
CA GLU A 133 -0.87 -13.27 -0.02
C GLU A 133 -1.11 -13.90 1.36
N CYS A 134 -0.07 -14.02 2.21
CA CYS A 134 -0.19 -14.50 3.57
C CYS A 134 -1.10 -13.59 4.42
N MET A 135 -0.92 -12.27 4.34
CA MET A 135 -1.77 -11.32 5.06
C MET A 135 -3.21 -11.37 4.55
N ALA A 136 -3.40 -11.46 3.24
CA ALA A 136 -4.72 -11.57 2.64
C ALA A 136 -5.47 -12.84 3.07
N GLY A 137 -4.78 -13.98 3.11
CA GLY A 137 -5.35 -15.22 3.64
C GLY A 137 -5.75 -15.10 5.11
N TYR A 138 -4.88 -14.52 5.95
CA TYR A 138 -5.15 -14.35 7.38
C TYR A 138 -6.32 -13.39 7.67
N LEU A 139 -6.42 -12.29 6.91
CA LEU A 139 -7.42 -11.25 7.10
C LEU A 139 -8.64 -11.38 6.16
N SER A 140 -8.68 -12.45 5.35
CA SER A 140 -9.72 -12.67 4.34
C SER A 140 -9.88 -11.46 3.40
N TRP A 141 -8.78 -10.87 2.97
CA TRP A 141 -8.80 -9.74 2.05
C TRP A 141 -9.16 -10.15 0.62
N GLU A 142 -9.97 -9.33 -0.04
CA GLU A 142 -10.20 -9.41 -1.48
C GLU A 142 -9.07 -8.65 -2.21
N VAL A 143 -8.07 -9.38 -2.75
CA VAL A 143 -6.98 -8.77 -3.50
C VAL A 143 -7.42 -8.45 -4.92
N LEU A 144 -7.76 -7.20 -5.19
CA LEU A 144 -8.22 -6.75 -6.50
C LEU A 144 -7.09 -6.76 -7.55
N PHE A 145 -5.88 -6.42 -7.14
CA PHE A 145 -4.70 -6.46 -8.02
C PHE A 145 -3.39 -6.44 -7.24
N PHE A 146 -2.37 -7.02 -7.86
CA PHE A 146 -0.96 -6.86 -7.52
C PHE A 146 -0.22 -6.42 -8.79
N LYS A 147 0.31 -5.19 -8.81
CA LYS A 147 1.00 -4.64 -9.97
C LYS A 147 2.44 -4.31 -9.64
N THR A 148 3.35 -4.86 -10.44
CA THR A 148 4.77 -4.54 -10.43
C THR A 148 5.09 -3.51 -11.50
N TYR A 149 6.00 -2.61 -11.19
CA TYR A 149 6.43 -1.55 -12.08
C TYR A 149 7.95 -1.44 -12.11
N LEU A 150 8.52 -1.61 -13.31
CA LEU A 150 9.96 -1.43 -13.51
C LEU A 150 10.32 0.05 -13.46
N GLN A 151 11.30 0.41 -12.65
CA GLN A 151 11.86 1.76 -12.61
C GLN A 151 12.52 2.09 -13.96
N MET A 152 11.91 3.00 -14.70
CA MET A 152 12.31 3.34 -16.05
C MET A 152 13.39 4.42 -16.06
N LEU A 153 14.63 4.05 -15.91
CA LEU A 153 15.75 4.96 -16.21
C LEU A 153 16.00 5.12 -17.74
N ARG A 154 15.44 4.27 -18.60
CA ARG A 154 15.71 4.26 -20.07
C ARG A 154 14.56 3.75 -20.95
N MET A 155 13.29 3.98 -20.63
CA MET A 155 12.21 3.52 -21.52
C MET A 155 11.72 4.59 -22.49
N ASN A 156 11.39 4.16 -23.74
CA ASN A 156 10.79 4.98 -24.78
C ASN A 156 9.43 5.56 -24.30
N LEU A 157 9.20 6.84 -24.53
CA LEU A 157 7.99 7.60 -24.17
C LEU A 157 6.67 6.89 -24.53
N LYS A 158 6.60 6.19 -25.68
CA LYS A 158 5.41 5.42 -26.11
C LYS A 158 5.08 4.26 -25.16
N ARG A 159 6.09 3.57 -24.63
CA ARG A 159 5.91 2.47 -23.67
C ARG A 159 5.50 3.01 -22.30
N ILE A 160 6.04 4.16 -21.93
CA ILE A 160 5.62 4.90 -20.73
C ILE A 160 4.15 5.27 -20.85
N GLN A 161 3.69 5.88 -21.93
CA GLN A 161 2.32 6.30 -22.15
C GLN A 161 1.32 5.11 -22.12
N LYS A 162 1.69 3.96 -22.70
CA LYS A 162 0.87 2.74 -22.64
C LYS A 162 0.69 2.22 -21.22
N LEU A 163 1.76 2.25 -20.42
CA LEU A 163 1.69 1.87 -19.00
C LEU A 163 0.80 2.83 -18.21
N TRP A 164 0.93 4.15 -18.42
CA TRP A 164 0.10 5.15 -17.76
C TRP A 164 -1.40 4.99 -18.07
N LYS A 165 -1.76 4.65 -19.31
CA LYS A 165 -3.15 4.33 -19.68
C LYS A 165 -3.68 3.15 -18.88
N ASN A 166 -2.89 2.09 -18.72
CA ASN A 166 -3.30 0.91 -17.93
C ASN A 166 -3.51 1.24 -16.44
N TRP A 167 -2.67 2.10 -15.87
CA TRP A 167 -2.80 2.54 -14.47
C TRP A 167 -4.03 3.40 -14.24
N LYS A 168 -4.29 4.32 -15.16
CA LYS A 168 -5.52 5.14 -15.10
C LYS A 168 -6.77 4.26 -15.20
N LYS A 169 -6.77 3.30 -16.13
CA LYS A 169 -7.86 2.32 -16.27
C LYS A 169 -8.06 1.51 -14.99
N LEU A 170 -6.97 1.03 -14.37
CA LEU A 170 -7.06 0.30 -13.11
C LEU A 170 -7.77 1.12 -12.01
N GLY A 171 -7.49 2.42 -11.91
CA GLY A 171 -8.22 3.30 -11.00
C GLY A 171 -9.71 3.46 -11.34
N GLN A 172 -10.05 3.49 -12.63
CA GLN A 172 -11.44 3.56 -13.09
C GLN A 172 -12.23 2.28 -12.83
N ASP A 173 -11.58 1.12 -12.85
CA ASP A 173 -12.19 -0.20 -12.61
C ASP A 173 -12.47 -0.46 -11.12
N VAL A 174 -11.94 0.37 -10.23
CA VAL A 174 -12.19 0.33 -8.77
C VAL A 174 -13.42 1.17 -8.44
N LYS A 175 -14.56 0.50 -8.24
CA LYS A 175 -15.86 1.10 -7.90
C LYS A 175 -16.38 0.56 -6.57
#